data_02fa04c8139dbd599bfe9e9b6bccc1dd
#
_entry.id   02fa04c8139dbd599bfe9e9b6bccc1dd
#
_cell.length_a   1.000
_cell.length_b   1.000
_cell.length_c   1.000
_cell.angle_alpha   90.00
_cell.angle_beta   90.00
_cell.angle_gamma   90.00
#
_symmetry.space_group_name_H-M   'P 1'
#
loop_
_entity.id
_entity.type
_entity.pdbx_description
1 polymer ?
#
loop_
_entity_poly.entity_id
_entity_poly.type
_entity_poly.pdbx_seq_one_letter_code
_entity_poly.pdbx_strand_id
1 'polypeptide(L)'
;LSTSLSTTNVNVNSLSTSVNNIYNTGTKYFHANSTAADADASGQEAVAIGPQSVASGANSFAAGNGAKATADGAVAVGFGAQATGANAIAIGTGALATGSQAIGVNSRAGGGGVALGDNADAGGTQLSKAQNISQGTAIGFGAIVTQSGGVALGSGSVASTAAGVAGYVPGGAPAQQQAAVNATTSTQAAVSVGDAASGQYRQITGVAAGSADSDATNVAQLKASAAAARAGSVQYATNPDGSVNYNQITLGNGQATGGTRISNVAPGILPGDAVNVQQLNQVQSQVGDVARIAYSGTAMAFAMSGTYLPTLYPGEKTVGVGFGSYKGYSAVALTFKALSDDGKMSWGAGLTTTGKEWGVNAGIGWKWK
;
A
#
# COMPACT_ATOMS: atom_id res chain seq x y z
N LEU A 1 51.97 55.70 69.28
CA LEU A 1 50.59 55.95 68.83
C LEU A 1 50.54 56.41 67.38
N SER A 2 51.38 57.41 66.94
CA SER A 2 51.38 57.92 65.54
C SER A 2 51.77 56.88 64.50
N THR A 3 52.81 56.08 64.82
CA THR A 3 53.23 54.99 63.89
C THR A 3 52.17 53.88 63.71
N SER A 4 51.56 53.52 64.85
CA SER A 4 50.49 52.50 64.77
C SER A 4 49.25 53.00 64.00
N LEU A 5 48.89 54.29 64.13
CA LEU A 5 47.80 54.92 63.39
C LEU A 5 48.14 54.99 61.85
N SER A 6 49.42 55.37 61.51
CA SER A 6 49.84 55.40 60.15
C SER A 6 49.75 54.02 59.49
N THR A 7 50.23 52.97 60.20
CA THR A 7 50.13 51.56 59.69
C THR A 7 48.66 51.12 59.52
N THR A 8 47.81 51.51 60.44
CA THR A 8 46.35 51.21 60.35
C THR A 8 45.75 51.89 59.11
N ASN A 9 46.07 53.17 58.86
CA ASN A 9 45.58 53.90 57.68
C ASN A 9 46.07 53.27 56.37
N VAL A 10 47.32 52.80 56.27
CA VAL A 10 47.86 52.11 55.09
C VAL A 10 47.12 50.80 54.86
N ASN A 11 46.85 50.04 55.91
CA ASN A 11 46.13 48.77 55.80
C ASN A 11 44.66 49.00 55.42
N VAL A 12 44.00 50.02 55.91
CA VAL A 12 42.63 50.39 55.55
C VAL A 12 42.57 50.80 54.05
N ASN A 13 43.51 51.61 53.58
CA ASN A 13 43.59 52.00 52.18
C ASN A 13 43.85 50.82 51.28
N SER A 14 44.74 49.90 51.66
CA SER A 14 45.02 48.66 50.93
C SER A 14 43.79 47.75 50.85
N LEU A 15 43.06 47.60 51.99
CA LEU A 15 41.83 46.86 52.04
C LEU A 15 40.75 47.50 51.16
N SER A 16 40.57 48.82 51.23
CA SER A 16 39.65 49.57 50.39
C SER A 16 39.93 49.36 48.91
N THR A 17 41.22 49.41 48.51
CA THR A 17 41.65 49.14 47.15
C THR A 17 41.34 47.68 46.71
N SER A 18 41.58 46.73 47.61
CA SER A 18 41.28 45.33 47.35
C SER A 18 39.77 45.06 47.22
N VAL A 19 38.95 45.68 48.11
CA VAL A 19 37.50 45.60 48.05
C VAL A 19 36.95 46.23 46.77
N ASN A 20 37.48 47.42 46.38
CA ASN A 20 37.10 48.07 45.12
C ASN A 20 37.47 47.22 43.88
N ASN A 21 38.64 46.58 43.92
CA ASN A 21 39.03 45.65 42.84
C ASN A 21 38.07 44.45 42.79
N ILE A 22 37.78 43.83 43.91
CA ILE A 22 36.80 42.73 43.96
C ILE A 22 35.44 43.18 43.44
N TYR A 23 34.98 44.37 43.85
CA TYR A 23 33.68 44.91 43.41
C TYR A 23 33.66 45.20 41.90
N ASN A 24 34.71 45.79 41.32
CA ASN A 24 34.74 46.23 39.92
C ASN A 24 35.22 45.16 38.92
N THR A 25 36.04 44.19 39.35
CA THR A 25 36.69 43.22 38.47
C THR A 25 36.37 41.77 38.82
N GLY A 26 35.73 41.53 40.00
CA GLY A 26 35.43 40.20 40.50
C GLY A 26 36.58 39.52 41.23
N THR A 27 36.40 38.29 41.70
CA THR A 27 37.43 37.44 42.32
C THR A 27 38.21 36.65 41.26
N LYS A 28 39.30 35.97 41.63
CA LYS A 28 40.25 35.29 40.68
C LYS A 28 39.57 34.47 39.56
N TYR A 29 38.39 33.93 39.78
CA TYR A 29 37.68 33.07 38.78
C TYR A 29 36.26 33.60 38.47
N PHE A 30 35.85 34.73 39.05
CA PHE A 30 34.54 35.38 38.85
C PHE A 30 34.78 36.84 38.45
N HIS A 31 34.73 37.10 37.17
CA HIS A 31 34.92 38.41 36.59
C HIS A 31 33.72 38.82 35.75
N ALA A 32 33.24 40.02 35.88
CA ALA A 32 32.30 40.67 35.02
C ALA A 32 32.85 41.97 34.53
N ASN A 33 32.94 42.18 33.22
CA ASN A 33 33.30 43.44 32.59
C ASN A 33 32.03 44.08 32.00
N SER A 34 31.33 44.86 32.80
CA SER A 34 30.06 45.48 32.39
C SER A 34 29.80 46.76 33.17
N THR A 35 29.18 47.73 32.49
CA THR A 35 28.62 48.94 33.12
C THR A 35 27.11 48.87 33.28
N ALA A 36 26.48 47.72 32.91
CA ALA A 36 25.05 47.49 33.06
C ALA A 36 24.65 47.26 34.53
N ALA A 37 23.36 47.25 34.81
CA ALA A 37 22.83 46.96 36.14
C ALA A 37 23.33 45.62 36.69
N ASP A 38 23.43 45.49 37.98
CA ASP A 38 23.86 44.30 38.71
C ASP A 38 22.91 43.11 38.48
N ALA A 39 23.34 41.94 38.88
CA ALA A 39 22.52 40.74 38.92
C ALA A 39 21.49 40.82 40.09
N ASP A 40 20.30 40.35 39.87
CA ASP A 40 19.22 40.29 40.85
C ASP A 40 18.88 38.82 41.23
N ALA A 41 19.25 38.42 42.43
CA ALA A 41 18.91 37.11 43.01
C ALA A 41 17.89 37.32 44.14
N SER A 42 16.70 37.81 43.83
CA SER A 42 15.63 38.10 44.77
C SER A 42 14.81 36.90 45.24
N GLY A 43 14.91 35.77 44.52
CA GLY A 43 14.26 34.51 44.96
C GLY A 43 14.96 33.87 46.16
N GLN A 44 14.20 33.16 47.00
CA GLN A 44 14.80 32.40 48.11
C GLN A 44 15.74 31.31 47.55
N GLU A 45 16.96 31.21 48.07
CA GLU A 45 18.00 30.26 47.60
C GLU A 45 18.32 30.39 46.10
N ALA A 46 18.07 31.56 45.49
CA ALA A 46 18.34 31.81 44.09
C ALA A 46 19.77 32.25 43.83
N VAL A 47 20.28 32.02 42.62
CA VAL A 47 21.59 32.45 42.16
C VAL A 47 21.47 33.19 40.83
N ALA A 48 22.03 34.41 40.75
CA ALA A 48 22.11 35.22 39.54
C ALA A 48 23.56 35.59 39.24
N ILE A 49 24.04 35.33 38.04
CA ILE A 49 25.40 35.57 37.58
C ILE A 49 25.40 36.31 36.24
N GLY A 50 26.01 37.47 36.22
CA GLY A 50 26.16 38.28 35.00
C GLY A 50 25.25 39.51 34.98
N PRO A 51 25.58 40.52 34.16
CA PRO A 51 24.85 41.80 34.16
C PRO A 51 23.36 41.59 33.82
N GLN A 52 22.52 42.30 34.56
CA GLN A 52 21.03 42.25 34.35
C GLN A 52 20.43 40.87 34.42
N SER A 53 21.14 39.84 34.93
CA SER A 53 20.51 38.53 35.18
C SER A 53 19.55 38.62 36.32
N VAL A 54 18.41 37.90 36.21
CA VAL A 54 17.33 37.92 37.22
C VAL A 54 16.98 36.48 37.58
N ALA A 55 17.16 36.14 38.89
CA ALA A 55 16.74 34.88 39.47
C ALA A 55 15.74 35.22 40.61
N SER A 56 14.47 35.40 40.22
CA SER A 56 13.40 35.79 41.16
C SER A 56 12.53 34.63 41.63
N GLY A 57 12.61 33.47 41.04
CA GLY A 57 11.97 32.25 41.52
C GLY A 57 12.76 31.63 42.69
N ALA A 58 12.09 30.95 43.60
CA ALA A 58 12.76 30.20 44.68
C ALA A 58 13.60 29.06 44.07
N ASN A 59 14.80 28.82 44.58
CA ASN A 59 15.75 27.83 44.06
C ASN A 59 16.09 28.00 42.57
N SER A 60 15.95 29.19 41.99
CA SER A 60 16.20 29.46 40.58
C SER A 60 17.66 29.80 40.30
N PHE A 61 18.09 29.60 39.06
CA PHE A 61 19.44 29.90 38.61
C PHE A 61 19.42 30.67 37.28
N ALA A 62 19.97 31.87 37.29
CA ALA A 62 20.12 32.68 36.08
C ALA A 62 21.59 33.00 35.82
N ALA A 63 22.13 32.67 34.66
CA ALA A 63 23.52 32.95 34.29
C ALA A 63 23.64 33.51 32.86
N GLY A 64 24.22 34.71 32.72
CA GLY A 64 24.36 35.40 31.46
C GLY A 64 23.72 36.79 31.45
N ASN A 65 24.15 37.65 30.55
CA ASN A 65 23.57 38.99 30.44
C ASN A 65 22.07 38.90 30.10
N GLY A 66 21.24 39.49 30.97
CA GLY A 66 19.79 39.51 30.81
C GLY A 66 19.10 38.15 30.89
N ALA A 67 19.76 37.09 31.38
CA ALA A 67 19.14 35.82 31.68
C ALA A 67 18.06 35.96 32.74
N LYS A 68 16.90 35.30 32.58
CA LYS A 68 15.74 35.42 33.49
C LYS A 68 15.22 34.06 33.93
N ALA A 69 15.38 33.70 35.18
CA ALA A 69 14.80 32.56 35.84
C ALA A 69 13.76 33.03 36.87
N THR A 70 12.52 33.20 36.42
CA THR A 70 11.51 33.94 37.18
C THR A 70 10.51 33.06 37.95
N ALA A 71 10.57 31.75 37.75
CA ALA A 71 9.72 30.77 38.43
C ALA A 71 10.56 29.84 39.31
N ASP A 72 9.90 29.19 40.28
CA ASP A 72 10.54 28.28 41.22
C ASP A 72 11.25 27.11 40.49
N GLY A 73 12.48 26.83 40.89
CA GLY A 73 13.33 25.80 40.28
C GLY A 73 13.76 26.09 38.83
N ALA A 74 13.49 27.28 38.31
CA ALA A 74 13.82 27.60 36.92
C ALA A 74 15.32 27.78 36.70
N VAL A 75 15.84 27.39 35.53
CA VAL A 75 17.22 27.53 35.13
C VAL A 75 17.30 28.29 33.80
N ALA A 76 17.95 29.44 33.77
CA ALA A 76 18.18 30.23 32.54
C ALA A 76 19.67 30.50 32.35
N VAL A 77 20.26 29.98 31.27
CA VAL A 77 21.69 30.13 30.97
C VAL A 77 21.88 30.63 29.54
N GLY A 78 22.50 31.78 29.37
CA GLY A 78 22.75 32.40 28.11
C GLY A 78 22.28 33.84 27.98
N PHE A 79 22.74 34.58 26.98
CA PHE A 79 22.29 35.95 26.72
C PHE A 79 20.76 35.97 26.48
N GLY A 80 20.01 36.66 27.29
CA GLY A 80 18.58 36.80 27.15
C GLY A 80 17.78 35.50 27.26
N ALA A 81 18.35 34.42 27.80
CA ALA A 81 17.62 33.18 28.07
C ALA A 81 16.49 33.42 29.10
N GLN A 82 15.33 32.82 28.89
CA GLN A 82 14.14 33.02 29.71
C GLN A 82 13.52 31.69 30.16
N ALA A 83 13.59 31.37 31.43
CA ALA A 83 12.90 30.25 32.07
C ALA A 83 11.82 30.83 33.00
N THR A 84 10.58 30.87 32.51
CA THR A 84 9.47 31.57 33.15
C THR A 84 8.41 30.64 33.74
N GLY A 85 8.52 29.36 33.53
CA GLY A 85 7.68 28.33 34.13
C GLY A 85 8.38 27.60 35.27
N ALA A 86 7.64 27.03 36.22
CA ALA A 86 8.19 26.23 37.30
C ALA A 86 9.02 25.06 36.78
N ASN A 87 10.25 24.88 37.30
CA ASN A 87 11.22 23.88 36.88
C ASN A 87 11.60 23.95 35.39
N ALA A 88 11.34 25.07 34.72
CA ALA A 88 11.71 25.25 33.31
C ALA A 88 13.23 25.39 33.15
N ILE A 89 13.76 24.90 32.04
CA ILE A 89 15.18 24.98 31.68
C ILE A 89 15.31 25.68 30.34
N ALA A 90 15.93 26.86 30.30
CA ALA A 90 16.24 27.60 29.08
C ALA A 90 17.76 27.78 28.98
N ILE A 91 18.40 27.14 28.03
CA ILE A 91 19.85 27.18 27.80
C ILE A 91 20.13 27.58 26.37
N GLY A 92 20.83 28.69 26.17
CA GLY A 92 21.16 29.25 24.86
C GLY A 92 20.70 30.71 24.73
N THR A 93 21.33 31.43 23.80
CA THR A 93 20.94 32.82 23.51
C THR A 93 19.47 32.89 23.10
N GLY A 94 18.66 33.67 23.81
CA GLY A 94 17.24 33.85 23.50
C GLY A 94 16.37 32.61 23.66
N ALA A 95 16.85 31.55 24.30
CA ALA A 95 16.06 30.36 24.59
C ALA A 95 14.85 30.74 25.50
N LEU A 96 13.67 30.21 25.20
CA LEU A 96 12.43 30.48 25.95
C LEU A 96 11.77 29.20 26.43
N ALA A 97 11.73 28.95 27.72
CA ALA A 97 11.05 27.85 28.35
C ALA A 97 9.95 28.36 29.32
N THR A 98 8.68 28.04 29.04
CA THR A 98 7.52 28.46 29.83
C THR A 98 6.91 27.31 30.63
N GLY A 99 7.68 26.33 31.07
CA GLY A 99 7.27 25.14 31.82
C GLY A 99 7.82 23.85 31.25
N SER A 100 9.06 23.88 30.66
CA SER A 100 9.64 22.79 29.90
C SER A 100 11.11 23.00 29.67
N GLN A 101 11.68 22.36 28.66
CA GLN A 101 13.10 22.41 28.32
C GLN A 101 13.31 23.00 26.91
N ALA A 102 13.99 24.14 26.84
CA ALA A 102 14.42 24.79 25.61
C ALA A 102 15.96 24.93 25.60
N ILE A 103 16.64 24.17 24.79
CA ILE A 103 18.10 24.11 24.71
C ILE A 103 18.56 24.37 23.27
N GLY A 104 19.26 25.45 23.05
CA GLY A 104 19.71 25.96 21.76
C GLY A 104 19.36 27.44 21.58
N VAL A 105 20.03 28.08 20.61
CA VAL A 105 19.77 29.50 20.30
C VAL A 105 18.33 29.67 19.81
N ASN A 106 17.57 30.59 20.41
CA ASN A 106 16.17 30.84 20.06
C ASN A 106 15.25 29.62 20.15
N SER A 107 15.63 28.57 20.86
CA SER A 107 14.77 27.42 21.10
C SER A 107 13.54 27.80 21.92
N ARG A 108 12.40 27.17 21.70
CA ARG A 108 11.12 27.52 22.33
C ARG A 108 10.38 26.27 22.78
N ALA A 109 10.02 26.21 24.06
CA ALA A 109 9.27 25.11 24.61
C ALA A 109 8.30 25.57 25.69
N GLY A 110 7.04 25.25 25.57
CA GLY A 110 5.98 25.53 26.51
C GLY A 110 5.11 24.29 26.75
N GLY A 111 4.24 24.37 27.77
CA GLY A 111 3.21 23.33 27.98
C GLY A 111 3.74 21.91 28.20
N GLY A 112 4.91 21.70 28.81
CA GLY A 112 5.52 20.38 28.99
C GLY A 112 6.29 19.86 27.76
N GLY A 113 6.57 20.71 26.76
CA GLY A 113 7.31 20.34 25.56
C GLY A 113 8.83 20.31 25.73
N VAL A 114 9.56 19.78 24.77
CA VAL A 114 11.02 19.73 24.73
C VAL A 114 11.51 20.27 23.38
N ALA A 115 12.32 21.33 23.38
CA ALA A 115 12.99 21.86 22.20
C ALA A 115 14.49 21.71 22.36
N LEU A 116 15.14 20.93 21.51
CA LEU A 116 16.58 20.67 21.54
C LEU A 116 17.19 20.95 20.17
N GLY A 117 17.92 22.03 20.06
CA GLY A 117 18.54 22.52 18.83
C GLY A 117 18.26 23.99 18.59
N ASP A 118 19.12 24.66 17.82
CA ASP A 118 18.93 26.07 17.49
C ASP A 118 17.64 26.24 16.67
N ASN A 119 16.85 27.23 17.03
CA ASN A 119 15.53 27.51 16.44
C ASN A 119 14.52 26.36 16.54
N ALA A 120 14.77 25.33 17.34
CA ALA A 120 13.78 24.28 17.61
C ALA A 120 12.55 24.88 18.32
N ASP A 121 11.35 24.53 17.87
CA ASP A 121 10.08 25.06 18.36
C ASP A 121 9.11 23.91 18.72
N ALA A 122 9.03 23.57 20.00
CA ALA A 122 8.12 22.57 20.54
C ALA A 122 6.69 23.09 20.74
N GLY A 123 6.44 24.37 20.45
CA GLY A 123 5.15 25.02 20.65
C GLY A 123 4.91 25.48 22.09
N GLY A 124 3.72 25.98 22.35
CA GLY A 124 3.24 26.32 23.70
C GLY A 124 3.82 27.61 24.31
N THR A 125 4.60 28.41 23.57
CA THR A 125 5.06 29.73 23.97
C THR A 125 4.46 30.83 23.11
N GLN A 126 4.44 32.07 23.57
CA GLN A 126 3.96 33.22 22.78
C GLN A 126 4.80 33.48 21.51
N LEU A 127 6.03 33.02 21.47
CA LEU A 127 6.94 33.18 20.34
C LEU A 127 6.94 31.93 19.41
N SER A 128 6.27 30.86 19.81
CA SER A 128 6.16 29.62 19.03
C SER A 128 5.24 29.79 17.84
N LYS A 129 5.47 28.99 16.77
CA LYS A 129 4.56 28.90 15.63
C LYS A 129 3.17 28.40 16.04
N ALA A 130 3.10 27.48 17.00
CA ALA A 130 1.87 26.98 17.58
C ALA A 130 1.84 27.33 19.08
N GLN A 131 1.13 28.40 19.43
CA GLN A 131 1.16 28.95 20.78
C GLN A 131 0.30 28.17 21.79
N ASN A 132 -0.74 27.49 21.32
CA ASN A 132 -1.76 26.85 22.17
C ASN A 132 -1.63 25.32 22.22
N ILE A 133 -0.44 24.77 21.94
CA ILE A 133 -0.18 23.34 22.03
C ILE A 133 0.65 23.00 23.26
N SER A 134 0.63 21.71 23.62
CA SER A 134 1.38 21.18 24.75
C SER A 134 2.10 19.88 24.35
N GLN A 135 3.11 19.49 25.17
CA GLN A 135 3.81 18.21 25.06
C GLN A 135 4.47 17.96 23.70
N GLY A 136 4.79 19.02 22.95
CA GLY A 136 5.53 18.90 21.69
C GLY A 136 6.99 18.51 21.93
N THR A 137 7.57 17.71 21.06
CA THR A 137 9.00 17.34 21.09
C THR A 137 9.63 17.75 19.78
N ALA A 138 10.50 18.78 19.79
CA ALA A 138 11.23 19.29 18.64
C ALA A 138 12.74 19.05 18.84
N ILE A 139 13.33 18.14 18.11
CA ILE A 139 14.75 17.79 18.23
C ILE A 139 15.43 17.98 16.87
N GLY A 140 16.36 18.92 16.80
CA GLY A 140 17.11 19.29 15.62
C GLY A 140 17.02 20.78 15.29
N PHE A 141 17.97 21.28 14.49
CA PHE A 141 17.96 22.65 14.01
C PHE A 141 16.65 22.96 13.27
N GLY A 142 15.91 23.97 13.72
CA GLY A 142 14.68 24.40 13.09
C GLY A 142 13.56 23.35 13.06
N ALA A 143 13.60 22.33 13.94
CA ALA A 143 12.51 21.38 14.10
C ALA A 143 11.28 22.08 14.70
N ILE A 144 10.07 21.81 14.19
CA ILE A 144 8.84 22.53 14.56
C ILE A 144 7.71 21.55 14.85
N VAL A 145 7.02 21.77 15.97
CA VAL A 145 5.78 21.05 16.32
C VAL A 145 4.60 21.99 16.26
N THR A 146 3.54 21.61 15.56
CA THR A 146 2.31 22.39 15.43
C THR A 146 1.07 21.66 15.96
N GLN A 147 1.23 20.45 16.48
CA GLN A 147 0.16 19.65 17.08
C GLN A 147 0.56 19.19 18.48
N SER A 148 -0.36 19.25 19.45
CA SER A 148 -0.10 18.78 20.82
C SER A 148 0.34 17.30 20.81
N GLY A 149 1.41 16.98 21.55
CA GLY A 149 1.99 15.64 21.60
C GLY A 149 2.75 15.22 20.35
N GLY A 150 2.89 16.11 19.34
CA GLY A 150 3.65 15.82 18.13
C GLY A 150 5.15 15.74 18.36
N VAL A 151 5.86 14.96 17.56
CA VAL A 151 7.31 14.79 17.61
C VAL A 151 7.93 15.17 16.26
N ALA A 152 8.74 16.21 16.23
CA ALA A 152 9.56 16.59 15.08
C ALA A 152 11.00 16.15 15.32
N LEU A 153 11.49 15.17 14.58
CA LEU A 153 12.81 14.57 14.78
C LEU A 153 13.72 14.82 13.58
N GLY A 154 14.75 15.57 13.78
CA GLY A 154 15.74 15.94 12.76
C GLY A 154 15.62 17.39 12.29
N SER A 155 16.71 17.94 11.74
CA SER A 155 16.77 19.32 11.24
C SER A 155 15.66 19.59 10.22
N GLY A 156 14.90 20.68 10.41
CA GLY A 156 13.84 21.11 9.52
C GLY A 156 12.59 20.21 9.51
N SER A 157 12.49 19.22 10.41
CA SER A 157 11.30 18.38 10.51
C SER A 157 10.12 19.18 11.05
N VAL A 158 8.91 18.93 10.50
CA VAL A 158 7.67 19.58 10.94
C VAL A 158 6.62 18.53 11.31
N ALA A 159 6.24 18.50 12.60
CA ALA A 159 5.18 17.63 13.10
C ALA A 159 3.83 18.38 13.04
N SER A 160 3.09 18.21 11.96
CA SER A 160 1.83 18.91 11.68
C SER A 160 0.61 17.99 11.60
N THR A 161 0.79 16.67 11.65
CA THR A 161 -0.31 15.71 11.57
C THR A 161 -0.90 15.46 12.95
N ALA A 162 -2.19 15.76 13.09
CA ALA A 162 -2.95 15.54 14.33
C ALA A 162 -3.24 14.05 14.58
N ALA A 163 -3.68 13.72 15.80
CA ALA A 163 -4.32 12.45 16.09
C ALA A 163 -5.63 12.27 15.32
N GLY A 164 -6.09 11.03 15.14
CA GLY A 164 -7.36 10.69 14.50
C GLY A 164 -7.33 10.64 12.96
N VAL A 165 -6.18 10.78 12.33
CA VAL A 165 -6.05 10.63 10.88
C VAL A 165 -6.13 9.15 10.52
N ALA A 166 -7.15 8.79 9.72
CA ALA A 166 -7.35 7.43 9.25
C ALA A 166 -6.21 6.96 8.32
N GLY A 167 -5.81 5.70 8.46
CA GLY A 167 -4.86 5.06 7.57
C GLY A 167 -5.43 4.87 6.15
N TYR A 168 -4.55 4.73 5.17
CA TYR A 168 -4.96 4.42 3.80
C TYR A 168 -5.49 3.00 3.68
N VAL A 169 -6.70 2.84 3.17
CA VAL A 169 -7.30 1.54 2.83
C VAL A 169 -7.36 1.42 1.31
N PRO A 170 -6.69 0.43 0.71
CA PRO A 170 -6.78 0.19 -0.74
C PRO A 170 -8.21 -0.10 -1.18
N GLY A 171 -8.60 0.39 -2.38
CA GLY A 171 -9.89 0.06 -2.99
C GLY A 171 -10.04 -1.45 -3.21
N GLY A 172 -11.20 -2.02 -2.82
CA GLY A 172 -11.44 -3.46 -2.92
C GLY A 172 -10.84 -4.31 -1.81
N ALA A 173 -10.22 -3.70 -0.78
CA ALA A 173 -9.76 -4.45 0.39
C ALA A 173 -10.93 -5.17 1.08
N PRO A 174 -10.79 -6.45 1.49
CA PRO A 174 -11.81 -7.16 2.26
C PRO A 174 -12.15 -6.45 3.57
N ALA A 175 -13.39 -6.60 4.05
CA ALA A 175 -13.87 -5.92 5.25
C ALA A 175 -13.01 -6.16 6.50
N GLN A 176 -12.42 -7.36 6.63
CA GLN A 176 -11.52 -7.69 7.72
C GLN A 176 -10.24 -6.84 7.70
N GLN A 177 -9.63 -6.65 6.53
CA GLN A 177 -8.44 -5.81 6.36
C GLN A 177 -8.77 -4.33 6.55
N GLN A 178 -9.93 -3.87 6.07
CA GLN A 178 -10.41 -2.51 6.35
C GLN A 178 -10.57 -2.27 7.86
N ALA A 179 -11.16 -3.24 8.60
CA ALA A 179 -11.30 -3.16 10.05
C ALA A 179 -9.94 -3.13 10.76
N ALA A 180 -8.96 -3.92 10.34
CA ALA A 180 -7.61 -3.93 10.91
C ALA A 180 -6.89 -2.57 10.72
N VAL A 181 -6.97 -1.97 9.52
CA VAL A 181 -6.40 -0.63 9.27
C VAL A 181 -7.10 0.43 10.14
N ASN A 182 -8.42 0.39 10.22
CA ASN A 182 -9.19 1.35 11.01
C ASN A 182 -8.93 1.21 12.52
N ALA A 183 -8.68 0.00 13.01
CA ALA A 183 -8.34 -0.26 14.41
C ALA A 183 -6.99 0.36 14.84
N THR A 184 -6.10 0.64 13.88
CA THR A 184 -4.80 1.29 14.10
C THR A 184 -4.80 2.78 13.77
N THR A 185 -5.96 3.43 13.70
CA THR A 185 -6.06 4.89 13.56
C THR A 185 -5.31 5.57 14.70
N SER A 186 -4.47 6.57 14.39
CA SER A 186 -3.59 7.22 15.36
C SER A 186 -4.38 7.91 16.50
N THR A 187 -4.01 7.63 17.73
CA THR A 187 -4.58 8.27 18.94
C THR A 187 -3.71 9.41 19.46
N GLN A 188 -2.50 9.57 18.93
CA GLN A 188 -1.55 10.63 19.24
C GLN A 188 -1.15 11.37 17.96
N ALA A 189 -0.66 12.59 18.07
CA ALA A 189 -0.09 13.31 16.94
C ALA A 189 1.17 12.59 16.42
N ALA A 190 1.45 12.77 15.15
CA ALA A 190 2.48 12.01 14.45
C ALA A 190 3.91 12.31 14.90
N VAL A 191 4.77 11.32 14.76
CA VAL A 191 6.24 11.52 14.70
C VAL A 191 6.62 11.85 13.26
N SER A 192 7.17 13.05 13.03
CA SER A 192 7.66 13.50 11.72
C SER A 192 9.18 13.51 11.68
N VAL A 193 9.73 12.90 10.66
CA VAL A 193 11.18 12.91 10.37
C VAL A 193 11.54 13.83 9.21
N GLY A 194 10.59 14.63 8.72
CA GLY A 194 10.76 15.55 7.61
C GLY A 194 9.69 16.63 7.58
N ASP A 195 9.57 17.30 6.42
CA ASP A 195 8.51 18.23 6.10
C ASP A 195 8.00 17.96 4.68
N ALA A 196 6.89 17.23 4.58
CA ALA A 196 6.30 16.87 3.31
C ALA A 196 5.81 18.11 2.52
N ALA A 197 5.36 19.17 3.23
CA ALA A 197 4.91 20.40 2.59
C ALA A 197 6.04 21.14 1.87
N SER A 198 7.27 21.01 2.37
CA SER A 198 8.49 21.57 1.76
C SER A 198 9.28 20.55 0.95
N GLY A 199 8.76 19.35 0.71
CA GLY A 199 9.43 18.31 -0.05
C GLY A 199 10.66 17.69 0.66
N GLN A 200 10.74 17.76 1.98
CA GLN A 200 11.84 17.20 2.76
C GLN A 200 11.49 15.83 3.30
N TYR A 201 12.14 14.79 2.82
CA TYR A 201 11.92 13.39 3.21
C TYR A 201 13.20 12.75 3.77
N ARG A 202 13.05 11.80 4.70
CA ARG A 202 14.13 10.97 5.22
C ARG A 202 13.77 9.49 5.16
N GLN A 203 14.76 8.66 4.89
CA GLN A 203 14.63 7.22 5.07
C GLN A 203 14.74 6.88 6.56
N ILE A 204 13.91 5.92 7.00
CA ILE A 204 14.08 5.27 8.29
C ILE A 204 14.80 3.95 8.00
N THR A 205 16.06 3.82 8.43
CA THR A 205 16.92 2.66 8.18
C THR A 205 17.03 1.78 9.43
N GLY A 206 17.45 0.52 9.26
CA GLY A 206 17.60 -0.42 10.39
C GLY A 206 16.28 -0.89 10.98
N VAL A 207 15.16 -0.78 10.23
CA VAL A 207 13.84 -1.21 10.69
C VAL A 207 13.76 -2.74 10.67
N ALA A 208 13.53 -3.35 11.84
CA ALA A 208 13.25 -4.78 11.95
C ALA A 208 11.94 -5.15 11.26
N ALA A 209 11.76 -6.43 10.94
CA ALA A 209 10.48 -6.93 10.45
C ALA A 209 9.39 -6.78 11.52
N GLY A 210 8.28 -6.16 11.16
CA GLY A 210 7.12 -6.01 12.04
C GLY A 210 6.48 -7.36 12.34
N SER A 211 5.98 -7.54 13.55
CA SER A 211 5.32 -8.75 14.04
C SER A 211 3.83 -8.56 14.34
N ALA A 212 3.40 -7.32 14.53
CA ALA A 212 2.01 -6.95 14.78
C ALA A 212 1.49 -5.97 13.70
N ASP A 213 0.18 -5.86 13.57
CA ASP A 213 -0.49 -4.98 12.60
C ASP A 213 -0.14 -3.50 12.78
N SER A 214 0.31 -3.10 13.97
CA SER A 214 0.74 -1.73 14.30
C SER A 214 2.22 -1.45 14.06
N ASP A 215 3.02 -2.46 13.68
CA ASP A 215 4.45 -2.30 13.49
C ASP A 215 4.78 -1.73 12.10
N ALA A 216 5.93 -1.08 11.99
CA ALA A 216 6.45 -0.65 10.70
C ALA A 216 6.86 -1.87 9.85
N THR A 217 6.43 -1.89 8.60
CA THR A 217 6.82 -2.91 7.62
C THR A 217 8.12 -2.52 6.93
N ASN A 218 9.08 -3.42 6.87
CA ASN A 218 10.32 -3.21 6.11
C ASN A 218 10.23 -3.73 4.66
N VAL A 219 11.22 -3.35 3.83
CA VAL A 219 11.27 -3.71 2.41
C VAL A 219 11.34 -5.23 2.18
N ALA A 220 11.93 -6.01 3.10
CA ALA A 220 11.99 -7.47 2.98
C ALA A 220 10.59 -8.09 3.09
N GLN A 221 9.78 -7.65 4.05
CA GLN A 221 8.39 -8.09 4.20
C GLN A 221 7.53 -7.71 3.00
N LEU A 222 7.69 -6.49 2.47
CA LEU A 222 6.98 -6.06 1.27
C LEU A 222 7.33 -6.93 0.05
N LYS A 223 8.62 -7.25 -0.15
CA LYS A 223 9.07 -8.16 -1.22
C LYS A 223 8.51 -9.57 -1.05
N ALA A 224 8.50 -10.10 0.17
CA ALA A 224 7.95 -11.42 0.48
C ALA A 224 6.43 -11.48 0.19
N SER A 225 5.68 -10.47 0.62
CA SER A 225 4.25 -10.35 0.35
C SER A 225 3.95 -10.27 -1.15
N ALA A 226 4.71 -9.45 -1.90
CA ALA A 226 4.57 -9.34 -3.34
C ALA A 226 4.91 -10.66 -4.06
N ALA A 227 5.93 -11.40 -3.60
CA ALA A 227 6.28 -12.71 -4.13
C ALA A 227 5.18 -13.76 -3.87
N ALA A 228 4.62 -13.78 -2.66
CA ALA A 228 3.50 -14.67 -2.30
C ALA A 228 2.25 -14.38 -3.14
N ALA A 229 1.90 -13.12 -3.33
CA ALA A 229 0.77 -12.71 -4.18
C ALA A 229 0.95 -13.15 -5.64
N ARG A 230 2.18 -13.04 -6.17
CA ARG A 230 2.50 -13.51 -7.53
C ARG A 230 2.43 -15.02 -7.64
N ALA A 231 2.93 -15.77 -6.67
CA ALA A 231 2.92 -17.23 -6.69
C ALA A 231 1.50 -17.82 -6.72
N GLY A 232 0.52 -17.15 -6.11
CA GLY A 232 -0.88 -17.56 -6.06
C GLY A 232 -1.78 -17.01 -7.17
N SER A 233 -1.26 -16.19 -8.09
CA SER A 233 -2.06 -15.53 -9.12
C SER A 233 -1.66 -15.95 -10.55
N VAL A 234 -2.64 -15.90 -11.46
CA VAL A 234 -2.37 -16.03 -12.90
C VAL A 234 -1.73 -14.74 -13.41
N GLN A 235 -0.58 -14.84 -14.04
CA GLN A 235 0.19 -13.70 -14.51
C GLN A 235 0.36 -13.69 -16.02
N TYR A 236 0.39 -12.51 -16.59
CA TYR A 236 0.88 -12.31 -17.94
C TYR A 236 2.38 -12.67 -18.03
N ALA A 237 2.81 -13.14 -19.20
CA ALA A 237 4.22 -13.36 -19.47
C ALA A 237 5.00 -12.04 -19.44
N THR A 238 6.33 -12.14 -19.29
CA THR A 238 7.22 -10.99 -19.30
C THR A 238 8.06 -10.98 -20.56
N ASN A 239 8.16 -9.85 -21.23
CA ASN A 239 9.04 -9.64 -22.37
C ASN A 239 10.52 -9.64 -21.92
N PRO A 240 11.49 -9.84 -22.86
CA PRO A 240 12.91 -9.80 -22.52
C PRO A 240 13.40 -8.49 -21.91
N ASP A 241 12.71 -7.37 -22.14
CA ASP A 241 13.00 -6.05 -21.56
C ASP A 241 12.41 -5.86 -20.16
N GLY A 242 11.71 -6.86 -19.61
CA GLY A 242 11.06 -6.81 -18.30
C GLY A 242 9.64 -6.23 -18.30
N SER A 243 9.12 -5.77 -19.43
CA SER A 243 7.75 -5.27 -19.56
C SER A 243 6.72 -6.41 -19.56
N VAL A 244 5.47 -6.10 -19.22
CA VAL A 244 4.36 -7.07 -19.23
C VAL A 244 3.90 -7.33 -20.66
N ASN A 245 3.85 -8.61 -21.05
CA ASN A 245 3.28 -9.06 -22.31
C ASN A 245 1.80 -9.39 -22.14
N TYR A 246 0.93 -8.45 -22.43
CA TYR A 246 -0.53 -8.61 -22.29
C TYR A 246 -1.15 -9.61 -23.29
N ASN A 247 -0.38 -10.08 -24.26
CA ASN A 247 -0.86 -11.04 -25.27
C ASN A 247 -0.61 -12.50 -24.88
N GLN A 248 0.04 -12.76 -23.73
CA GLN A 248 0.40 -14.11 -23.34
C GLN A 248 0.22 -14.36 -21.84
N ILE A 249 -0.47 -15.43 -21.51
CA ILE A 249 -0.59 -15.97 -20.15
C ILE A 249 0.00 -17.38 -20.16
N THR A 250 0.94 -17.65 -19.22
CA THR A 250 1.48 -19.00 -19.02
C THR A 250 1.02 -19.53 -17.67
N LEU A 251 0.16 -20.54 -17.68
CA LEU A 251 -0.36 -21.17 -16.48
C LEU A 251 0.68 -22.10 -15.85
N GLY A 252 0.66 -22.18 -14.51
CA GLY A 252 1.60 -22.98 -13.76
C GLY A 252 3.05 -22.53 -13.91
N ASN A 253 3.28 -21.31 -14.38
CA ASN A 253 4.60 -20.72 -14.63
C ASN A 253 5.52 -21.62 -15.48
N GLY A 254 4.94 -22.44 -16.38
CA GLY A 254 5.67 -23.42 -17.19
C GLY A 254 6.24 -24.62 -16.42
N GLN A 255 5.99 -24.74 -15.13
CA GLN A 255 6.53 -25.80 -14.26
C GLN A 255 5.59 -27.02 -14.11
N ALA A 256 4.34 -26.91 -14.55
CA ALA A 256 3.38 -28.01 -14.46
C ALA A 256 3.63 -29.06 -15.56
N THR A 257 4.29 -30.15 -15.23
CA THR A 257 4.69 -31.23 -16.18
C THR A 257 3.50 -31.89 -16.90
N GLY A 258 2.29 -31.84 -16.34
CA GLY A 258 1.03 -32.35 -16.92
C GLY A 258 0.09 -31.26 -17.42
N GLY A 259 0.57 -30.02 -17.50
CA GLY A 259 -0.28 -28.86 -17.77
C GLY A 259 -1.13 -28.42 -16.58
N THR A 260 -1.75 -27.26 -16.68
CA THR A 260 -2.66 -26.72 -15.65
C THR A 260 -4.11 -26.90 -16.09
N ARG A 261 -4.95 -27.51 -15.25
CA ARG A 261 -6.39 -27.64 -15.51
C ARG A 261 -7.09 -26.32 -15.23
N ILE A 262 -7.87 -25.84 -16.20
CA ILE A 262 -8.79 -24.72 -16.01
C ILE A 262 -10.17 -25.31 -15.77
N SER A 263 -10.72 -25.09 -14.58
CA SER A 263 -12.05 -25.56 -14.16
C SER A 263 -13.04 -24.38 -14.10
N ASN A 264 -14.35 -24.71 -14.11
CA ASN A 264 -15.43 -23.72 -14.00
C ASN A 264 -15.46 -22.72 -15.16
N VAL A 265 -15.11 -23.19 -16.38
CA VAL A 265 -15.20 -22.38 -17.59
C VAL A 265 -16.64 -22.36 -18.09
N ALA A 266 -17.25 -21.17 -18.13
CA ALA A 266 -18.58 -20.99 -18.73
C ALA A 266 -18.56 -21.33 -20.23
N PRO A 267 -19.72 -21.68 -20.83
CA PRO A 267 -19.79 -21.85 -22.30
C PRO A 267 -19.38 -20.56 -23.02
N GLY A 268 -18.46 -20.67 -23.97
CA GLY A 268 -18.07 -19.57 -24.84
C GLY A 268 -19.24 -19.08 -25.70
N ILE A 269 -19.38 -17.75 -25.84
CA ILE A 269 -20.44 -17.09 -26.60
C ILE A 269 -19.85 -16.29 -27.77
N LEU A 270 -18.70 -15.64 -27.55
CA LEU A 270 -18.01 -14.81 -28.55
C LEU A 270 -16.90 -15.60 -29.25
N PRO A 271 -16.51 -15.20 -30.46
CA PRO A 271 -15.44 -15.89 -31.21
C PRO A 271 -14.09 -15.98 -30.50
N GLY A 272 -13.82 -15.13 -29.52
CA GLY A 272 -12.60 -15.13 -28.72
C GLY A 272 -12.69 -15.90 -27.42
N ASP A 273 -13.83 -16.47 -27.07
CA ASP A 273 -14.03 -17.15 -25.81
C ASP A 273 -13.45 -18.57 -25.80
N ALA A 274 -13.07 -19.04 -24.63
CA ALA A 274 -12.67 -20.43 -24.44
C ALA A 274 -13.89 -21.36 -24.55
N VAL A 275 -13.70 -22.50 -25.20
CA VAL A 275 -14.70 -23.55 -25.31
C VAL A 275 -14.53 -24.53 -24.16
N ASN A 276 -15.63 -24.87 -23.46
CA ASN A 276 -15.61 -25.89 -22.42
C ASN A 276 -15.88 -27.30 -22.94
N VAL A 277 -15.62 -28.31 -22.11
CA VAL A 277 -15.79 -29.74 -22.46
C VAL A 277 -17.23 -30.08 -22.85
N GLN A 278 -18.24 -29.40 -22.27
CA GLN A 278 -19.63 -29.64 -22.63
C GLN A 278 -19.93 -29.25 -24.07
N GLN A 279 -19.44 -28.11 -24.54
CA GLN A 279 -19.59 -27.68 -25.96
C GLN A 279 -18.84 -28.62 -26.90
N LEU A 280 -17.64 -29.07 -26.52
CA LEU A 280 -16.90 -30.05 -27.31
C LEU A 280 -17.66 -31.39 -27.43
N ASN A 281 -18.21 -31.91 -26.33
CA ASN A 281 -19.01 -33.14 -26.34
C ASN A 281 -20.27 -33.01 -27.23
N GLN A 282 -20.89 -31.82 -27.25
CA GLN A 282 -22.03 -31.55 -28.13
C GLN A 282 -21.65 -31.65 -29.61
N VAL A 283 -20.51 -31.05 -30.00
CA VAL A 283 -19.99 -31.17 -31.38
C VAL A 283 -19.63 -32.61 -31.71
N GLN A 284 -19.00 -33.33 -30.79
CA GLN A 284 -18.68 -34.75 -30.97
C GLN A 284 -19.94 -35.60 -31.18
N SER A 285 -21.01 -35.33 -30.43
CA SER A 285 -22.31 -35.99 -30.61
C SER A 285 -22.89 -35.70 -32.00
N GLN A 286 -22.88 -34.44 -32.45
CA GLN A 286 -23.33 -34.05 -33.79
C GLN A 286 -22.54 -34.74 -34.90
N VAL A 287 -21.22 -34.85 -34.79
CA VAL A 287 -20.38 -35.59 -35.72
C VAL A 287 -20.75 -37.08 -35.75
N GLY A 288 -21.03 -37.66 -34.58
CA GLY A 288 -21.53 -39.04 -34.49
C GLY A 288 -22.88 -39.24 -35.19
N ASP A 289 -23.80 -38.29 -35.03
CA ASP A 289 -25.10 -38.34 -35.74
C ASP A 289 -24.97 -38.20 -37.24
N VAL A 290 -24.08 -37.29 -37.74
CA VAL A 290 -23.81 -37.17 -39.18
C VAL A 290 -23.21 -38.45 -39.72
N ALA A 291 -22.26 -39.08 -39.02
CA ALA A 291 -21.68 -40.35 -39.43
C ALA A 291 -22.73 -41.47 -39.50
N ARG A 292 -23.61 -41.54 -38.48
CA ARG A 292 -24.74 -42.48 -38.44
C ARG A 292 -25.67 -42.32 -39.66
N ILE A 293 -26.09 -41.08 -39.94
CA ILE A 293 -26.98 -40.77 -41.08
C ILE A 293 -26.27 -41.12 -42.41
N ALA A 294 -25.02 -40.77 -42.58
CA ALA A 294 -24.27 -41.08 -43.83
C ALA A 294 -24.09 -42.58 -44.04
N TYR A 295 -23.72 -43.34 -43.01
CA TYR A 295 -23.55 -44.80 -43.13
C TYR A 295 -24.89 -45.51 -43.27
N SER A 296 -25.97 -45.04 -42.61
CA SER A 296 -27.33 -45.51 -42.82
C SER A 296 -27.78 -45.29 -44.26
N GLY A 297 -27.53 -44.08 -44.84
CA GLY A 297 -27.84 -43.78 -46.23
C GLY A 297 -27.11 -44.70 -47.23
N THR A 298 -25.84 -44.98 -46.96
CA THR A 298 -25.04 -45.93 -47.79
C THR A 298 -25.59 -47.35 -47.68
N ALA A 299 -25.92 -47.81 -46.47
CA ALA A 299 -26.54 -49.15 -46.29
C ALA A 299 -27.91 -49.25 -46.97
N MET A 300 -28.73 -48.20 -46.95
CA MET A 300 -30.00 -48.09 -47.65
C MET A 300 -29.82 -48.13 -49.17
N ALA A 301 -28.82 -47.45 -49.70
CA ALA A 301 -28.49 -47.53 -51.14
C ALA A 301 -28.06 -48.93 -51.58
N PHE A 302 -27.27 -49.64 -50.75
CA PHE A 302 -26.93 -51.03 -51.00
C PHE A 302 -28.14 -51.94 -50.92
N ALA A 303 -29.06 -51.74 -49.98
CA ALA A 303 -30.26 -52.52 -49.90
C ALA A 303 -31.17 -52.33 -51.11
N MET A 304 -31.31 -51.10 -51.60
CA MET A 304 -32.05 -50.82 -52.84
C MET A 304 -31.40 -51.42 -54.12
N SER A 305 -30.09 -51.29 -54.24
CA SER A 305 -29.36 -51.87 -55.38
C SER A 305 -29.32 -53.40 -55.36
N GLY A 306 -29.48 -54.00 -54.15
CA GLY A 306 -29.50 -55.42 -53.92
C GLY A 306 -30.89 -56.06 -54.13
N THR A 307 -31.90 -55.33 -54.55
CA THR A 307 -33.19 -55.91 -54.97
C THR A 307 -33.09 -56.49 -56.36
N TYR A 308 -32.93 -57.79 -56.44
CA TYR A 308 -32.86 -58.50 -57.70
C TYR A 308 -34.28 -58.80 -58.22
N LEU A 309 -34.77 -57.94 -59.11
CA LEU A 309 -36.08 -58.07 -59.70
C LEU A 309 -36.04 -58.92 -60.96
N PRO A 310 -36.96 -59.83 -61.16
CA PRO A 310 -37.01 -60.62 -62.40
C PRO A 310 -37.27 -59.72 -63.62
N THR A 311 -36.93 -60.24 -64.79
CA THR A 311 -37.26 -59.61 -66.09
C THR A 311 -38.79 -59.65 -66.27
N LEU A 312 -39.38 -58.50 -66.62
CA LEU A 312 -40.83 -58.35 -66.81
C LEU A 312 -41.19 -58.49 -68.31
N TYR A 313 -42.29 -59.14 -68.51
CA TYR A 313 -43.00 -59.14 -69.85
C TYR A 313 -44.05 -57.99 -69.84
N PRO A 314 -44.51 -57.53 -70.95
CA PRO A 314 -45.54 -56.53 -71.08
C PRO A 314 -46.73 -56.79 -70.17
N GLY A 315 -47.16 -55.77 -69.35
CA GLY A 315 -48.23 -55.84 -68.36
C GLY A 315 -47.88 -56.43 -66.99
N GLU A 316 -46.65 -56.95 -66.79
CA GLU A 316 -46.23 -57.56 -65.54
C GLU A 316 -45.75 -56.54 -64.49
N LYS A 317 -45.90 -56.94 -63.24
CA LYS A 317 -45.45 -56.17 -62.06
C LYS A 317 -44.66 -57.11 -61.16
N THR A 318 -43.72 -56.54 -60.43
CA THR A 318 -42.89 -57.31 -59.46
C THR A 318 -42.58 -56.52 -58.24
N VAL A 319 -42.38 -57.21 -57.14
CA VAL A 319 -41.92 -56.70 -55.89
C VAL A 319 -40.66 -57.43 -55.43
N GLY A 320 -39.70 -56.76 -54.97
CA GLY A 320 -38.47 -57.35 -54.45
C GLY A 320 -38.04 -56.76 -53.10
N VAL A 321 -37.34 -57.57 -52.34
CA VAL A 321 -36.78 -57.19 -51.06
C VAL A 321 -35.24 -57.27 -51.20
N GLY A 322 -34.57 -56.26 -50.72
CA GLY A 322 -33.10 -56.19 -50.68
C GLY A 322 -32.59 -55.95 -49.28
N PHE A 323 -31.39 -56.40 -49.01
CA PHE A 323 -30.66 -56.19 -47.78
C PHE A 323 -29.30 -55.53 -48.10
N GLY A 324 -28.92 -54.58 -47.27
CA GLY A 324 -27.62 -53.92 -47.43
C GLY A 324 -27.02 -53.65 -46.07
N SER A 325 -25.68 -53.66 -45.96
CA SER A 325 -24.96 -53.30 -44.74
C SER A 325 -23.72 -52.49 -45.08
N TYR A 326 -23.44 -51.48 -44.31
CA TYR A 326 -22.25 -50.68 -44.44
C TYR A 326 -21.78 -50.17 -43.08
N LYS A 327 -20.48 -50.39 -42.74
CA LYS A 327 -19.88 -49.93 -41.48
C LYS A 327 -20.70 -50.29 -40.20
N GLY A 328 -21.37 -51.50 -40.19
CA GLY A 328 -22.17 -51.97 -39.09
C GLY A 328 -23.62 -51.48 -39.11
N TYR A 329 -24.03 -50.65 -40.06
CA TYR A 329 -25.41 -50.24 -40.27
C TYR A 329 -26.06 -51.14 -41.31
N SER A 330 -27.22 -51.70 -41.01
CA SER A 330 -27.94 -52.60 -41.93
C SER A 330 -29.27 -51.95 -42.32
N ALA A 331 -29.69 -52.18 -43.56
CA ALA A 331 -30.92 -51.66 -44.12
C ALA A 331 -31.69 -52.75 -44.86
N VAL A 332 -33.00 -52.59 -44.93
CA VAL A 332 -33.89 -53.39 -45.75
C VAL A 332 -34.57 -52.48 -46.76
N ALA A 333 -34.69 -52.94 -48.00
CA ALA A 333 -35.42 -52.26 -49.05
C ALA A 333 -36.58 -53.13 -49.60
N LEU A 334 -37.67 -52.46 -49.85
CA LEU A 334 -38.81 -53.02 -50.62
C LEU A 334 -38.92 -52.20 -51.92
N THR A 335 -38.86 -52.87 -53.06
CA THR A 335 -38.99 -52.21 -54.35
C THR A 335 -40.14 -52.81 -55.17
N PHE A 336 -40.82 -51.92 -55.82
CA PHE A 336 -41.87 -52.29 -56.82
C PHE A 336 -41.44 -51.83 -58.19
N LYS A 337 -41.70 -52.66 -59.23
CA LYS A 337 -41.47 -52.29 -60.59
C LYS A 337 -42.63 -52.82 -61.44
N ALA A 338 -43.04 -52.05 -62.42
CA ALA A 338 -44.07 -52.44 -63.40
C ALA A 338 -43.61 -52.11 -64.83
N LEU A 339 -44.08 -52.89 -65.80
CA LEU A 339 -43.91 -52.67 -67.24
C LEU A 339 -45.26 -52.47 -67.87
N SER A 340 -45.43 -51.48 -68.76
CA SER A 340 -46.65 -51.19 -69.49
C SER A 340 -47.04 -52.37 -70.43
N ASP A 341 -48.32 -52.44 -70.78
CA ASP A 341 -48.88 -53.49 -71.62
C ASP A 341 -48.27 -53.49 -73.01
N ASP A 342 -47.76 -52.35 -73.51
CA ASP A 342 -47.06 -52.25 -74.79
C ASP A 342 -45.54 -52.53 -74.65
N GLY A 343 -45.05 -52.80 -73.43
CA GLY A 343 -43.65 -53.08 -73.10
C GLY A 343 -42.68 -51.94 -73.31
N LYS A 344 -43.18 -50.67 -73.48
CA LYS A 344 -42.33 -49.51 -73.80
C LYS A 344 -42.03 -48.65 -72.55
N MET A 345 -42.85 -48.66 -71.55
CA MET A 345 -42.67 -47.85 -70.37
C MET A 345 -42.54 -48.70 -69.12
N SER A 346 -41.50 -48.49 -68.34
CA SER A 346 -41.37 -49.08 -67.01
C SER A 346 -41.39 -47.97 -65.88
N TRP A 347 -41.99 -48.31 -64.80
CA TRP A 347 -41.96 -47.43 -63.62
C TRP A 347 -41.81 -48.23 -62.33
N GLY A 348 -41.34 -47.60 -61.29
CA GLY A 348 -41.13 -48.28 -60.04
C GLY A 348 -40.94 -47.29 -58.88
N ALA A 349 -41.07 -47.82 -57.70
CA ALA A 349 -40.77 -47.09 -56.47
C ALA A 349 -40.10 -48.04 -55.49
N GLY A 350 -39.32 -47.50 -54.61
CA GLY A 350 -38.69 -48.25 -53.53
C GLY A 350 -38.75 -47.50 -52.22
N LEU A 351 -38.87 -48.25 -51.14
CA LEU A 351 -38.81 -47.82 -49.79
C LEU A 351 -37.67 -48.56 -49.09
N THR A 352 -36.86 -47.87 -48.34
CA THR A 352 -35.77 -48.50 -47.57
C THR A 352 -35.69 -47.92 -46.18
N THR A 353 -35.23 -48.71 -45.24
CA THR A 353 -35.08 -48.27 -43.83
C THR A 353 -33.95 -49.03 -43.13
N THR A 354 -33.30 -48.35 -42.20
CA THR A 354 -32.44 -48.94 -41.17
C THR A 354 -33.17 -49.14 -39.84
N GLY A 355 -34.46 -48.84 -39.76
CA GLY A 355 -35.24 -48.75 -38.51
C GLY A 355 -35.23 -47.38 -37.83
N LYS A 356 -34.19 -46.58 -38.14
CA LYS A 356 -34.11 -45.18 -37.63
C LYS A 356 -34.20 -44.17 -38.78
N GLU A 357 -33.65 -44.51 -39.94
CA GLU A 357 -33.66 -43.65 -41.13
C GLU A 357 -34.53 -44.31 -42.23
N TRP A 358 -35.16 -43.48 -43.02
CA TRP A 358 -36.01 -43.89 -44.13
C TRP A 358 -35.55 -43.21 -45.39
N GLY A 359 -35.57 -43.97 -46.50
CA GLY A 359 -35.30 -43.49 -47.84
C GLY A 359 -36.35 -43.96 -48.82
N VAL A 360 -36.68 -43.13 -49.77
CA VAL A 360 -37.62 -43.46 -50.83
C VAL A 360 -36.99 -43.14 -52.17
N ASN A 361 -37.28 -43.92 -53.18
CA ASN A 361 -37.00 -43.58 -54.55
C ASN A 361 -38.21 -43.89 -55.46
N ALA A 362 -38.30 -43.22 -56.57
CA ALA A 362 -39.24 -43.53 -57.64
C ALA A 362 -38.55 -43.23 -58.99
N GLY A 363 -38.89 -43.97 -59.96
CA GLY A 363 -38.29 -43.79 -61.29
C GLY A 363 -39.27 -44.25 -62.37
N ILE A 364 -39.09 -43.68 -63.56
CA ILE A 364 -39.79 -44.04 -64.78
C ILE A 364 -38.79 -44.10 -65.93
N GLY A 365 -38.93 -45.05 -66.74
CA GLY A 365 -38.06 -45.21 -67.93
C GLY A 365 -38.88 -45.66 -69.12
N TRP A 366 -38.49 -45.27 -70.32
CA TRP A 366 -39.10 -45.71 -71.56
C TRP A 366 -38.05 -46.05 -72.62
N LYS A 367 -38.48 -46.96 -73.51
CA LYS A 367 -37.67 -47.36 -74.65
C LYS A 367 -38.33 -46.91 -75.93
N TRP A 368 -37.53 -46.51 -76.85
CA TRP A 368 -37.91 -46.19 -78.22
C TRP A 368 -36.97 -46.96 -79.23
N LYS A 369 -37.39 -47.13 -80.49
CA LYS A 369 -36.50 -47.65 -81.49
C LYS A 369 -35.69 -46.57 -82.13
#